data_6828fca0113486b212413db5db8397da
#
_entry.id   6828fca0113486b212413db5db8397da
#
_cell.length_a   1.000
_cell.length_b   1.000
_cell.length_c   1.000
_cell.angle_alpha   90.00
_cell.angle_beta   90.00
_cell.angle_gamma   90.00
#
_symmetry.space_group_name_H-M   'P 1'
#
loop_
_entity.id
_entity.type
_entity.pdbx_description
1 polymer ?
#
loop_
_entity_poly.entity_id
_entity_poly.type
_entity_poly.pdbx_seq_one_letter_code
_entity_poly.pdbx_strand_id
1 'polypeptide(L)'
;MNRRPDSLGQLAAQIFPPRSLIFFSLAAALLFAAGCKKKSAPASSAAIRNITREFVFAARNASGGRAEVGMRPEFAARQPGKQQALVADHIYITVPPSKAGAPDRAAHDAIEAELARVAEFHHLQRVTRPGAPGLERFDYLLDGRRTQSIHLITPLPKAEVASATLGRPRLAIVIDDLGNDRAQADSLFRIAYPLTISVLPHEANSGEIAEEAHRRGYQVMLHLPMASNAGARDEAIELHPGMASAAVEETFEGMLDTVPYAAGVNNHEGSLGTADQKLMDELMPLLHERNLFFIDSRTTAATVAETAAHAAGVAAARRNVFLDDEQSVPAIRKQFALAIHDAREKGSALAIGHPHTETLEVLNEMLPEAERKGVRLVFASDLAR
;
A
#
# COMPACT_ATOMS: atom_id res chain seq x y z
N MET A 1 66.79 -39.10 23.76
CA MET A 1 67.66 -39.73 22.75
C MET A 1 67.64 -38.77 21.55
N ASN A 2 68.72 -38.01 21.43
CA ASN A 2 69.72 -38.02 20.38
C ASN A 2 69.14 -37.64 18.98
N ARG A 3 69.64 -36.76 18.21
CA ARG A 3 70.83 -35.87 18.20
C ARG A 3 70.58 -34.82 17.07
N ARG A 4 71.08 -33.63 17.25
CA ARG A 4 71.62 -32.75 16.20
C ARG A 4 72.78 -33.43 15.48
N PRO A 5 73.46 -32.90 14.44
CA PRO A 5 73.74 -31.47 14.13
C PRO A 5 73.92 -31.12 12.62
N ASP A 6 74.10 -29.80 12.38
CA ASP A 6 75.19 -29.08 11.60
C ASP A 6 75.21 -29.28 10.08
N SER A 7 75.64 -28.35 9.23
CA SER A 7 76.62 -27.23 9.32
C SER A 7 76.65 -26.47 7.97
N LEU A 8 76.84 -25.16 8.04
CA LEU A 8 77.96 -24.37 7.45
C LEU A 8 78.13 -24.21 5.93
N GLY A 9 78.37 -22.94 5.55
CA GLY A 9 79.20 -22.44 4.46
C GLY A 9 78.64 -21.18 3.87
N GLN A 10 78.95 -19.98 4.28
CA GLN A 10 80.05 -19.07 4.28
C GLN A 10 80.62 -18.74 2.90
N LEU A 11 80.78 -17.39 2.75
CA LEU A 11 81.72 -16.57 1.99
C LEU A 11 81.19 -16.05 0.61
N ALA A 12 81.42 -14.82 0.16
CA ALA A 12 82.30 -13.73 0.63
C ALA A 12 81.85 -12.38 -0.01
N ALA A 13 82.33 -11.34 0.63
CA ALA A 13 82.17 -9.95 0.33
C ALA A 13 83.05 -9.46 -0.86
N GLN A 14 82.71 -8.32 -1.46
CA GLN A 14 83.61 -7.26 -1.96
C GLN A 14 82.74 -6.05 -2.33
N ILE A 15 82.75 -4.91 -1.63
CA ILE A 15 83.65 -3.78 -1.48
C ILE A 15 83.57 -2.77 -2.65
N PHE A 16 82.91 -1.58 -2.35
CA PHE A 16 83.15 -0.14 -2.64
C PHE A 16 83.06 0.45 -4.07
N PRO A 17 82.84 1.82 -4.18
CA PRO A 17 82.25 2.87 -3.33
C PRO A 17 81.29 3.85 -4.11
N PRO A 18 80.97 5.05 -3.57
CA PRO A 18 79.70 5.73 -3.83
C PRO A 18 79.83 6.82 -4.91
N ARG A 19 78.70 7.11 -5.55
CA ARG A 19 78.57 8.36 -6.31
C ARG A 19 77.23 9.00 -5.95
N SER A 20 77.34 10.16 -5.36
CA SER A 20 76.31 11.16 -5.10
C SER A 20 75.52 11.45 -6.36
N LEU A 21 74.18 11.36 -6.24
CA LEU A 21 73.24 11.93 -7.19
C LEU A 21 72.14 12.67 -6.44
N ILE A 22 72.08 13.89 -6.78
CA ILE A 22 71.27 15.02 -6.35
C ILE A 22 69.82 14.65 -6.33
N PHE A 23 69.15 14.80 -5.16
CA PHE A 23 67.69 14.76 -5.01
C PHE A 23 67.12 16.03 -5.64
N PHE A 24 66.44 15.90 -6.80
CA PHE A 24 65.45 16.86 -7.26
C PHE A 24 64.11 16.46 -6.68
N SER A 25 63.71 17.18 -5.65
CA SER A 25 62.36 17.11 -5.11
C SER A 25 61.39 17.76 -6.10
N LEU A 26 60.70 16.96 -6.89
CA LEU A 26 59.57 17.42 -7.67
C LEU A 26 58.33 17.36 -6.77
N ALA A 27 58.00 18.46 -6.11
CA ALA A 27 56.74 18.63 -5.40
C ALA A 27 55.59 18.69 -6.45
N ALA A 28 54.96 17.55 -6.72
CA ALA A 28 53.72 17.53 -7.47
C ALA A 28 52.59 18.12 -6.59
N ALA A 29 52.29 19.39 -6.79
CA ALA A 29 51.11 20.04 -6.26
C ALA A 29 49.86 19.40 -6.90
N LEU A 30 49.26 18.45 -6.19
CA LEU A 30 47.92 17.99 -6.48
C LEU A 30 46.95 19.12 -6.18
N LEU A 31 46.65 19.92 -7.19
CA LEU A 31 45.49 20.81 -7.20
C LEU A 31 44.20 19.95 -7.12
N PHE A 32 43.69 19.74 -5.91
CA PHE A 32 42.33 19.34 -5.71
C PHE A 32 41.45 20.48 -6.24
N ALA A 33 41.07 20.40 -7.50
CA ALA A 33 39.94 21.16 -8.00
C ALA A 33 38.67 20.63 -7.28
N ALA A 34 38.35 21.23 -6.14
CA ALA A 34 37.07 21.12 -5.55
C ALA A 34 36.04 21.72 -6.53
N GLY A 35 35.60 20.92 -7.47
CA GLY A 35 34.49 21.25 -8.34
C GLY A 35 33.27 21.45 -7.47
N CYS A 36 32.94 22.69 -7.16
CA CYS A 36 31.61 23.04 -6.66
C CYS A 36 30.59 22.50 -7.66
N LYS A 37 30.02 21.33 -7.40
CA LYS A 37 28.82 20.87 -8.09
C LYS A 37 27.76 21.93 -7.81
N LYS A 38 27.48 22.82 -8.76
CA LYS A 38 26.32 23.70 -8.75
C LYS A 38 25.14 22.79 -8.48
N LYS A 39 24.46 22.97 -7.34
CA LYS A 39 23.16 22.31 -7.10
C LYS A 39 22.24 22.74 -8.24
N SER A 40 21.90 21.81 -9.11
CA SER A 40 20.91 22.06 -10.17
C SER A 40 19.61 22.56 -9.56
N ALA A 41 18.93 23.47 -10.24
CA ALA A 41 17.60 23.92 -9.81
C ALA A 41 16.62 22.73 -9.77
N PRO A 42 15.66 22.70 -8.87
CA PRO A 42 14.65 21.64 -8.85
C PRO A 42 13.91 21.59 -10.19
N ALA A 43 13.57 20.39 -10.66
CA ALA A 43 12.71 20.23 -11.82
C ALA A 43 11.39 20.96 -11.60
N SER A 44 10.87 21.61 -12.64
CA SER A 44 9.57 22.29 -12.51
C SER A 44 8.45 21.26 -12.35
N SER A 45 7.38 21.63 -11.63
CA SER A 45 6.20 20.78 -11.49
C SER A 45 5.60 20.38 -12.86
N ALA A 46 5.74 21.24 -13.88
CA ALA A 46 5.31 20.92 -15.22
C ALA A 46 6.17 19.84 -15.89
N ALA A 47 7.50 19.90 -15.71
CA ALA A 47 8.41 18.88 -16.23
C ALA A 47 8.14 17.52 -15.57
N ILE A 48 7.97 17.48 -14.24
CA ILE A 48 7.63 16.24 -13.51
C ILE A 48 6.35 15.64 -14.08
N ARG A 49 5.26 16.41 -14.17
CA ARG A 49 3.98 15.93 -14.71
C ARG A 49 4.04 15.47 -16.16
N ASN A 50 4.86 16.11 -17.00
CA ASN A 50 5.03 15.66 -18.40
C ASN A 50 5.69 14.29 -18.46
N ILE A 51 6.80 14.10 -17.75
CA ILE A 51 7.50 12.81 -17.66
C ILE A 51 6.57 11.73 -17.08
N THR A 52 5.82 12.07 -16.03
CA THR A 52 4.83 11.16 -15.43
C THR A 52 3.79 10.68 -16.43
N ARG A 53 3.24 11.58 -17.26
CA ARG A 53 2.28 11.21 -18.32
C ARG A 53 2.88 10.25 -19.34
N GLU A 54 4.15 10.44 -19.69
CA GLU A 54 4.84 9.55 -20.63
C GLU A 54 5.05 8.15 -20.01
N PHE A 55 5.44 8.05 -18.75
CA PHE A 55 5.51 6.77 -18.04
C PHE A 55 4.16 6.05 -17.99
N VAL A 56 3.09 6.77 -17.66
CA VAL A 56 1.72 6.22 -17.63
C VAL A 56 1.30 5.71 -19.02
N PHE A 57 1.54 6.51 -20.06
CA PHE A 57 1.22 6.13 -21.43
C PHE A 57 2.03 4.91 -21.90
N ALA A 58 3.33 4.89 -21.60
CA ALA A 58 4.22 3.78 -21.93
C ALA A 58 3.75 2.47 -21.27
N ALA A 59 3.45 2.49 -19.99
CA ALA A 59 2.96 1.32 -19.25
C ALA A 59 1.64 0.78 -19.78
N ARG A 60 0.69 1.67 -20.11
CA ARG A 60 -0.60 1.28 -20.70
C ARG A 60 -0.41 0.66 -22.09
N ASN A 61 0.37 1.29 -22.94
CA ASN A 61 0.63 0.77 -24.31
C ASN A 61 1.34 -0.58 -24.29
N ALA A 62 2.38 -0.73 -23.47
CA ALA A 62 3.14 -1.98 -23.34
C ALA A 62 2.27 -3.16 -22.91
N SER A 63 1.24 -2.91 -22.12
CA SER A 63 0.29 -3.92 -21.67
C SER A 63 -0.90 -4.14 -22.62
N GLY A 64 -0.96 -3.41 -23.74
CA GLY A 64 -2.14 -3.40 -24.61
C GLY A 64 -3.39 -2.80 -23.93
N GLY A 65 -3.20 -1.82 -23.06
CA GLY A 65 -4.28 -1.16 -22.31
C GLY A 65 -4.78 -1.93 -21.08
N ARG A 66 -4.16 -3.06 -20.75
CA ARG A 66 -4.64 -3.96 -19.67
C ARG A 66 -4.04 -3.64 -18.29
N ALA A 67 -2.91 -2.91 -18.22
CA ALA A 67 -2.33 -2.52 -16.95
C ALA A 67 -3.17 -1.43 -16.29
N GLU A 68 -3.44 -1.62 -15.00
CA GLU A 68 -4.00 -0.56 -14.17
C GLU A 68 -2.89 0.38 -13.75
N VAL A 69 -3.10 1.68 -13.92
CA VAL A 69 -2.08 2.69 -13.60
C VAL A 69 -2.71 3.79 -12.75
N GLY A 70 -2.29 3.84 -11.49
CA GLY A 70 -2.61 4.91 -10.54
C GLY A 70 -1.46 5.91 -10.42
N MET A 71 -1.75 7.12 -9.95
CA MET A 71 -0.76 8.17 -9.70
C MET A 71 -1.06 8.88 -8.39
N ARG A 72 0.00 9.24 -7.66
CA ARG A 72 -0.08 10.07 -6.46
C ARG A 72 1.02 11.12 -6.47
N PRO A 73 0.68 12.43 -6.41
CA PRO A 73 1.67 13.49 -6.32
C PRO A 73 2.27 13.57 -4.90
N GLU A 74 3.58 13.79 -4.83
CA GLU A 74 4.29 14.12 -3.60
C GLU A 74 4.62 15.61 -3.61
N PHE A 75 4.14 16.35 -2.61
CA PHE A 75 4.38 17.77 -2.48
C PHE A 75 5.41 18.07 -1.39
N ALA A 76 6.13 19.17 -1.56
CA ALA A 76 6.99 19.70 -0.50
C ALA A 76 6.16 20.12 0.72
N ALA A 77 6.81 20.13 1.90
CA ALA A 77 6.17 20.60 3.11
C ALA A 77 5.52 21.99 2.92
N ARG A 78 4.29 22.15 3.40
CA ARG A 78 3.51 23.39 3.25
C ARG A 78 4.23 24.56 3.92
N GLN A 79 4.45 25.63 3.17
CA GLN A 79 4.96 26.90 3.70
C GLN A 79 3.84 27.94 3.68
N PRO A 80 3.60 28.69 4.78
CA PRO A 80 2.57 29.71 4.81
C PRO A 80 2.72 30.71 3.65
N GLY A 81 1.64 30.99 2.94
CA GLY A 81 1.61 31.96 1.83
C GLY A 81 2.27 31.50 0.52
N LYS A 82 2.73 30.25 0.40
CA LYS A 82 3.29 29.73 -0.84
C LYS A 82 2.49 28.52 -1.34
N GLN A 83 2.35 28.44 -2.66
CA GLN A 83 1.81 27.24 -3.31
C GLN A 83 2.78 26.08 -3.09
N GLN A 84 2.28 24.90 -2.71
CA GLN A 84 3.10 23.70 -2.55
C GLN A 84 3.74 23.30 -3.88
N ALA A 85 5.03 23.06 -3.86
CA ALA A 85 5.75 22.60 -5.05
C ALA A 85 5.65 21.08 -5.14
N LEU A 86 5.32 20.54 -6.32
CA LEU A 86 5.41 19.11 -6.60
C LEU A 86 6.87 18.69 -6.54
N VAL A 87 7.17 17.68 -5.73
CA VAL A 87 8.53 17.15 -5.52
C VAL A 87 8.74 15.92 -6.40
N ALA A 88 7.79 15.01 -6.42
CA ALA A 88 7.82 13.79 -7.21
C ALA A 88 6.39 13.29 -7.45
N ASP A 89 6.22 12.40 -8.44
CA ASP A 89 5.01 11.61 -8.62
C ASP A 89 5.29 10.13 -8.31
N HIS A 90 4.40 9.50 -7.57
CA HIS A 90 4.37 8.06 -7.40
C HIS A 90 3.45 7.46 -8.47
N ILE A 91 3.94 6.48 -9.21
CA ILE A 91 3.21 5.81 -10.29
C ILE A 91 3.09 4.34 -9.93
N TYR A 92 1.87 3.87 -9.77
CA TYR A 92 1.54 2.48 -9.44
C TYR A 92 1.08 1.78 -10.70
N ILE A 93 1.77 0.71 -11.07
CA ILE A 93 1.48 -0.04 -12.29
C ILE A 93 1.22 -1.48 -11.90
N THR A 94 -0.03 -1.91 -12.00
CA THR A 94 -0.39 -3.31 -11.77
C THR A 94 -0.28 -4.08 -13.09
N VAL A 95 0.60 -5.08 -13.11
CA VAL A 95 0.76 -5.97 -14.26
C VAL A 95 -0.50 -6.81 -14.43
N PRO A 96 -1.13 -6.84 -15.61
CA PRO A 96 -2.32 -7.63 -15.81
C PRO A 96 -2.04 -9.13 -15.64
N PRO A 97 -3.02 -9.93 -15.19
CA PRO A 97 -2.91 -11.37 -15.23
C PRO A 97 -2.91 -11.88 -16.67
N SER A 98 -2.28 -13.02 -16.90
CA SER A 98 -2.39 -13.77 -18.13
C SER A 98 -3.80 -14.36 -18.28
N LYS A 99 -4.15 -14.87 -19.48
CA LYS A 99 -5.44 -15.55 -19.70
C LYS A 99 -5.68 -16.75 -18.77
N ALA A 100 -4.62 -17.32 -18.23
CA ALA A 100 -4.67 -18.42 -17.27
C ALA A 100 -4.73 -17.95 -15.79
N GLY A 101 -4.82 -16.64 -15.54
CA GLY A 101 -4.88 -16.09 -14.19
C GLY A 101 -3.53 -16.01 -13.46
N ALA A 102 -2.44 -16.47 -14.07
CA ALA A 102 -1.08 -16.33 -13.55
C ALA A 102 -0.49 -14.97 -13.93
N PRO A 103 0.56 -14.48 -13.24
CA PRO A 103 1.25 -13.25 -13.64
C PRO A 103 1.69 -13.29 -15.11
N ASP A 104 1.38 -12.24 -15.86
CA ASP A 104 1.76 -12.12 -17.28
C ASP A 104 3.20 -11.56 -17.36
N ARG A 105 4.19 -12.46 -17.36
CA ARG A 105 5.62 -12.08 -17.44
C ARG A 105 5.94 -11.30 -18.71
N ALA A 106 5.30 -11.64 -19.84
CA ALA A 106 5.54 -10.91 -21.07
C ALA A 106 5.04 -9.46 -20.98
N ALA A 107 3.89 -9.23 -20.34
CA ALA A 107 3.40 -7.89 -20.09
C ALA A 107 4.31 -7.14 -19.09
N HIS A 108 4.78 -7.82 -18.03
CA HIS A 108 5.75 -7.26 -17.08
C HIS A 108 7.01 -6.76 -17.80
N ASP A 109 7.67 -7.63 -18.55
CA ASP A 109 8.93 -7.33 -19.23
C ASP A 109 8.74 -6.22 -20.30
N ALA A 110 7.60 -6.23 -20.99
CA ALA A 110 7.26 -5.18 -21.94
C ALA A 110 7.06 -3.82 -21.27
N ILE A 111 6.36 -3.79 -20.12
CA ILE A 111 6.20 -2.57 -19.33
C ILE A 111 7.57 -2.06 -18.87
N GLU A 112 8.40 -2.92 -18.28
CA GLU A 112 9.72 -2.53 -17.78
C GLU A 112 10.61 -1.95 -18.90
N ALA A 113 10.60 -2.56 -20.07
CA ALA A 113 11.35 -2.09 -21.23
C ALA A 113 10.89 -0.69 -21.70
N GLU A 114 9.59 -0.43 -21.71
CA GLU A 114 9.06 0.89 -22.10
C GLU A 114 9.35 1.96 -21.03
N LEU A 115 9.28 1.61 -19.74
CA LEU A 115 9.68 2.52 -18.67
C LEU A 115 11.17 2.89 -18.79
N ALA A 116 12.02 1.92 -19.12
CA ALA A 116 13.45 2.19 -19.34
C ALA A 116 13.67 3.14 -20.52
N ARG A 117 12.92 3.00 -21.63
CA ARG A 117 13.00 3.93 -22.77
C ARG A 117 12.59 5.35 -22.42
N VAL A 118 11.52 5.54 -21.67
CA VAL A 118 11.10 6.87 -21.19
C VAL A 118 12.23 7.48 -20.34
N ALA A 119 12.81 6.69 -19.43
CA ALA A 119 13.88 7.14 -18.58
C ALA A 119 15.13 7.56 -19.37
N GLU A 120 15.52 6.79 -20.38
CA GLU A 120 16.65 7.09 -21.26
C GLU A 120 16.39 8.39 -22.06
N PHE A 121 15.20 8.53 -22.62
CA PHE A 121 14.81 9.73 -23.40
C PHE A 121 14.91 11.02 -22.56
N HIS A 122 14.54 10.96 -21.30
CA HIS A 122 14.60 12.09 -20.37
C HIS A 122 15.90 12.16 -19.58
N HIS A 123 16.90 11.34 -19.88
CA HIS A 123 18.18 11.26 -19.16
C HIS A 123 18.02 11.05 -17.65
N LEU A 124 17.01 10.26 -17.25
CA LEU A 124 16.76 9.95 -15.86
C LEU A 124 17.68 8.84 -15.36
N GLN A 125 18.24 9.03 -14.17
CA GLN A 125 18.97 7.98 -13.48
C GLN A 125 17.97 7.08 -12.73
N ARG A 126 17.94 5.79 -13.08
CA ARG A 126 17.15 4.78 -12.34
C ARG A 126 17.89 4.31 -11.11
N VAL A 127 17.22 4.28 -9.97
CA VAL A 127 17.72 3.71 -8.70
C VAL A 127 16.72 2.65 -8.25
N THR A 128 17.13 1.39 -8.26
CA THR A 128 16.30 0.29 -7.75
C THR A 128 16.23 0.38 -6.23
N ARG A 129 15.03 0.23 -5.67
CA ARG A 129 14.77 0.17 -4.24
C ARG A 129 14.44 -1.25 -3.82
N PRO A 130 14.77 -1.64 -2.58
CA PRO A 130 14.32 -2.92 -2.06
C PRO A 130 12.81 -3.04 -2.20
N GLY A 131 12.36 -4.13 -2.82
CA GLY A 131 10.97 -4.52 -2.94
C GLY A 131 10.74 -5.83 -2.21
N ALA A 132 9.49 -6.24 -2.07
CA ALA A 132 9.16 -7.57 -1.61
C ALA A 132 8.64 -8.40 -2.80
N PRO A 133 8.37 -9.68 -2.63
CA PRO A 133 7.83 -10.51 -3.71
C PRO A 133 6.60 -9.86 -4.36
N GLY A 134 6.62 -9.72 -5.67
CA GLY A 134 5.53 -9.10 -6.44
C GLY A 134 5.54 -7.57 -6.52
N LEU A 135 6.49 -6.88 -5.87
CA LEU A 135 6.66 -5.43 -6.01
C LEU A 135 8.10 -5.09 -6.37
N GLU A 136 8.27 -4.42 -7.49
CA GLU A 136 9.51 -3.76 -7.87
C GLU A 136 9.36 -2.25 -7.73
N ARG A 137 10.36 -1.60 -7.14
CA ARG A 137 10.35 -0.15 -6.90
C ARG A 137 11.55 0.50 -7.57
N PHE A 138 11.29 1.55 -8.35
CA PHE A 138 12.32 2.32 -9.04
C PHE A 138 12.13 3.79 -8.79
N ASP A 139 13.14 4.46 -8.22
CA ASP A 139 13.18 5.91 -8.22
C ASP A 139 13.88 6.38 -9.48
N TYR A 140 13.31 7.36 -10.15
CA TYR A 140 13.91 8.06 -11.27
C TYR A 140 14.33 9.47 -10.85
N LEU A 141 15.60 9.78 -11.13
CA LEU A 141 16.20 11.03 -10.72
C LEU A 141 16.57 11.86 -11.95
N LEU A 142 16.15 13.11 -11.96
CA LEU A 142 16.61 14.15 -12.89
C LEU A 142 17.61 15.04 -12.15
N ASP A 143 18.83 15.17 -12.66
CA ASP A 143 19.92 15.92 -12.03
C ASP A 143 20.18 15.55 -10.55
N GLY A 144 20.08 14.25 -10.23
CA GLY A 144 20.28 13.72 -8.89
C GLY A 144 19.13 13.94 -7.90
N ARG A 145 17.98 14.45 -8.36
CA ARG A 145 16.77 14.62 -7.56
C ARG A 145 15.68 13.69 -8.03
N ARG A 146 15.02 13.01 -7.11
CA ARG A 146 13.90 12.14 -7.43
C ARG A 146 12.74 12.98 -8.00
N THR A 147 12.22 12.55 -9.14
CA THR A 147 11.08 13.15 -9.82
C THR A 147 9.93 12.18 -10.00
N GLN A 148 10.19 10.88 -10.10
CA GLN A 148 9.20 9.82 -10.11
C GLN A 148 9.63 8.66 -9.22
N SER A 149 8.66 7.99 -8.59
CA SER A 149 8.79 6.68 -7.97
C SER A 149 7.82 5.74 -8.62
N ILE A 150 8.34 4.71 -9.29
CA ILE A 150 7.50 3.70 -9.94
C ILE A 150 7.40 2.47 -9.04
N HIS A 151 6.18 2.01 -8.86
CA HIS A 151 5.80 0.80 -8.14
C HIS A 151 5.21 -0.16 -9.16
N LEU A 152 6.01 -1.12 -9.63
CA LEU A 152 5.56 -2.15 -10.57
C LEU A 152 5.10 -3.36 -9.77
N ILE A 153 3.80 -3.62 -9.82
CA ILE A 153 3.13 -4.62 -9.01
C ILE A 153 2.76 -5.80 -9.90
N THR A 154 3.33 -6.95 -9.60
CA THR A 154 2.94 -8.22 -10.19
C THR A 154 2.07 -8.96 -9.19
N PRO A 155 0.75 -9.05 -9.40
CA PRO A 155 -0.13 -9.78 -8.48
C PRO A 155 0.39 -11.20 -8.28
N LEU A 156 0.56 -11.60 -7.03
CA LEU A 156 0.90 -12.98 -6.72
C LEU A 156 -0.29 -13.86 -7.12
N PRO A 157 -0.05 -15.09 -7.64
CA PRO A 157 -1.14 -16.00 -7.96
C PRO A 157 -2.01 -16.16 -6.70
N LYS A 158 -3.30 -15.87 -6.81
CA LYS A 158 -4.27 -16.34 -5.83
C LYS A 158 -4.05 -17.85 -5.76
N ALA A 159 -3.70 -18.38 -4.58
CA ALA A 159 -3.72 -19.81 -4.38
C ALA A 159 -5.05 -20.30 -4.95
N GLU A 160 -5.01 -21.28 -5.88
CA GLU A 160 -6.23 -21.85 -6.42
C GLU A 160 -7.10 -22.28 -5.25
N VAL A 161 -8.09 -21.45 -4.95
CA VAL A 161 -9.14 -21.85 -4.02
C VAL A 161 -9.90 -22.91 -4.76
N ALA A 162 -9.46 -24.15 -4.56
CA ALA A 162 -9.95 -25.31 -5.24
C ALA A 162 -11.48 -25.29 -5.28
N SER A 163 -12.07 -25.67 -6.39
CA SER A 163 -13.51 -25.82 -6.62
C SER A 163 -14.22 -26.73 -5.59
N ALA A 164 -13.46 -27.36 -4.69
CA ALA A 164 -13.92 -28.17 -3.55
C ALA A 164 -14.58 -27.35 -2.41
N THR A 165 -14.64 -26.02 -2.48
CA THR A 165 -15.16 -25.18 -1.40
C THR A 165 -16.54 -24.56 -1.67
N LEU A 166 -17.18 -24.88 -2.79
CA LEU A 166 -18.56 -24.50 -3.06
C LEU A 166 -19.48 -25.09 -1.99
N GLY A 167 -20.15 -24.22 -1.23
CA GLY A 167 -21.05 -24.62 -0.15
C GLY A 167 -20.48 -24.54 1.28
N ARG A 168 -19.18 -24.27 1.47
CA ARG A 168 -18.64 -24.07 2.82
C ARG A 168 -19.02 -22.69 3.38
N PRO A 169 -19.33 -22.60 4.69
CA PRO A 169 -19.56 -21.32 5.37
C PRO A 169 -18.40 -20.35 5.13
N ARG A 170 -18.70 -19.06 4.91
CA ARG A 170 -17.72 -18.02 4.60
C ARG A 170 -17.61 -17.01 5.73
N LEU A 171 -16.39 -16.63 6.11
CA LEU A 171 -16.12 -15.60 7.10
C LEU A 171 -15.16 -14.57 6.52
N ALA A 172 -15.60 -13.31 6.44
CA ALA A 172 -14.74 -12.18 6.14
C ALA A 172 -14.36 -11.46 7.43
N ILE A 173 -13.08 -11.10 7.54
CA ILE A 173 -12.56 -10.27 8.62
C ILE A 173 -12.05 -8.96 8.02
N VAL A 174 -12.55 -7.86 8.54
CA VAL A 174 -12.10 -6.49 8.22
C VAL A 174 -11.34 -5.96 9.43
N ILE A 175 -10.20 -5.33 9.18
CA ILE A 175 -9.41 -4.64 10.20
C ILE A 175 -9.39 -3.16 9.84
N ASP A 176 -10.06 -2.36 10.68
CA ASP A 176 -10.26 -0.92 10.52
C ASP A 176 -9.11 -0.10 11.14
N ASP A 177 -9.16 1.22 11.02
CA ASP A 177 -8.29 2.23 11.63
C ASP A 177 -6.79 2.11 11.29
N LEU A 178 -6.46 1.51 10.16
CA LEU A 178 -5.10 1.55 9.65
C LEU A 178 -4.83 2.87 8.93
N GLY A 179 -3.57 3.31 8.91
CA GLY A 179 -3.17 4.55 8.22
C GLY A 179 -2.15 5.37 9.01
N ASN A 180 -2.22 5.38 10.32
CA ASN A 180 -1.33 6.20 11.15
C ASN A 180 -0.14 5.39 11.70
N ASP A 181 -0.37 4.28 12.40
CA ASP A 181 0.66 3.49 13.05
C ASP A 181 1.24 2.39 12.16
N ARG A 182 2.47 2.60 11.69
CA ARG A 182 3.20 1.64 10.87
C ARG A 182 3.51 0.35 11.62
N ALA A 183 3.77 0.39 12.92
CA ALA A 183 4.12 -0.80 13.70
C ALA A 183 2.91 -1.73 13.88
N GLN A 184 1.71 -1.16 14.03
CA GLN A 184 0.46 -1.93 14.03
C GLN A 184 0.24 -2.62 12.68
N ALA A 185 0.40 -1.90 11.57
CA ALA A 185 0.30 -2.47 10.24
C ALA A 185 1.32 -3.60 10.01
N ASP A 186 2.58 -3.41 10.41
CA ASP A 186 3.62 -4.43 10.29
C ASP A 186 3.32 -5.69 11.12
N SER A 187 2.67 -5.52 12.27
CA SER A 187 2.22 -6.64 13.11
C SER A 187 1.08 -7.41 12.46
N LEU A 188 0.10 -6.71 11.88
CA LEU A 188 -0.99 -7.30 11.12
C LEU A 188 -0.49 -8.04 9.86
N PHE A 189 0.48 -7.49 9.15
CA PHE A 189 1.05 -8.08 7.94
C PHE A 189 1.84 -9.38 8.14
N ARG A 190 1.93 -9.88 9.37
CA ARG A 190 2.44 -11.24 9.68
C ARG A 190 1.35 -12.31 9.60
N ILE A 191 0.09 -11.92 9.51
CA ILE A 191 -1.05 -12.83 9.46
C ILE A 191 -1.30 -13.25 8.01
N ALA A 192 -0.91 -14.46 7.64
CA ALA A 192 -1.00 -14.97 6.26
C ALA A 192 -2.39 -15.56 5.94
N TYR A 193 -3.45 -14.76 6.14
CA TYR A 193 -4.83 -15.12 5.84
C TYR A 193 -5.50 -14.04 4.97
N PRO A 194 -6.55 -14.36 4.20
CA PRO A 194 -7.30 -13.36 3.44
C PRO A 194 -8.05 -12.43 4.39
N LEU A 195 -7.46 -11.27 4.68
CA LEU A 195 -8.06 -10.20 5.45
C LEU A 195 -8.35 -9.00 4.56
N THR A 196 -9.36 -8.23 4.91
CA THR A 196 -9.63 -6.94 4.30
C THR A 196 -9.13 -5.84 5.23
N ILE A 197 -8.31 -4.96 4.70
CA ILE A 197 -7.63 -3.90 5.44
C ILE A 197 -8.29 -2.58 5.09
N SER A 198 -8.86 -1.91 6.09
CA SER A 198 -9.53 -0.64 5.92
C SER A 198 -8.65 0.49 6.46
N VAL A 199 -8.34 1.45 5.58
CA VAL A 199 -7.31 2.47 5.81
C VAL A 199 -7.96 3.85 5.89
N LEU A 200 -7.71 4.57 6.99
CA LEU A 200 -8.11 5.96 7.17
C LEU A 200 -7.39 6.84 6.13
N PRO A 201 -8.10 7.78 5.51
CA PRO A 201 -7.51 8.73 4.57
C PRO A 201 -6.66 9.78 5.30
N HIS A 202 -5.78 10.44 4.57
CA HIS A 202 -4.97 11.59 5.04
C HIS A 202 -4.04 11.33 6.23
N GLU A 203 -3.97 10.11 6.75
CA GLU A 203 -3.04 9.75 7.81
C GLU A 203 -1.59 9.66 7.28
N ALA A 204 -0.62 9.74 8.21
CA ALA A 204 0.80 9.82 7.85
C ALA A 204 1.29 8.68 6.96
N ASN A 205 0.72 7.49 7.11
CA ASN A 205 1.14 6.26 6.42
C ASN A 205 0.04 5.63 5.56
N SER A 206 -1.11 6.31 5.33
CA SER A 206 -2.27 5.75 4.62
C SER A 206 -1.90 5.10 3.29
N GLY A 207 -1.25 5.85 2.42
CA GLY A 207 -0.85 5.36 1.10
C GLY A 207 0.17 4.23 1.19
N GLU A 208 1.17 4.32 2.07
CA GLU A 208 2.20 3.29 2.20
C GLU A 208 1.63 1.98 2.76
N ILE A 209 0.73 2.07 3.74
CA ILE A 209 0.05 0.91 4.32
C ILE A 209 -0.88 0.25 3.29
N ALA A 210 -1.66 1.04 2.54
CA ALA A 210 -2.53 0.52 1.49
C ALA A 210 -1.76 -0.21 0.40
N GLU A 211 -0.64 0.36 -0.06
CA GLU A 211 0.26 -0.27 -1.04
C GLU A 211 0.83 -1.60 -0.52
N GLU A 212 1.32 -1.59 0.72
CA GLU A 212 1.90 -2.77 1.34
C GLU A 212 0.85 -3.86 1.53
N ALA A 213 -0.36 -3.52 2.00
CA ALA A 213 -1.48 -4.43 2.15
C ALA A 213 -1.84 -5.09 0.82
N HIS A 214 -2.05 -4.28 -0.23
CA HIS A 214 -2.34 -4.79 -1.57
C HIS A 214 -1.24 -5.72 -2.09
N ARG A 215 0.02 -5.34 -1.95
CA ARG A 215 1.17 -6.12 -2.37
C ARG A 215 1.27 -7.48 -1.67
N ARG A 216 0.88 -7.56 -0.40
CA ARG A 216 0.84 -8.81 0.38
C ARG A 216 -0.37 -9.66 0.09
N GLY A 217 -1.28 -9.20 -0.79
CA GLY A 217 -2.48 -9.93 -1.19
C GLY A 217 -3.66 -9.75 -0.23
N TYR A 218 -3.63 -8.73 0.63
CA TYR A 218 -4.81 -8.30 1.37
C TYR A 218 -5.72 -7.48 0.45
N GLN A 219 -7.01 -7.49 0.73
CA GLN A 219 -7.93 -6.54 0.11
C GLN A 219 -7.85 -5.20 0.84
N VAL A 220 -7.82 -4.10 0.10
CA VAL A 220 -7.79 -2.75 0.64
C VAL A 220 -9.16 -2.11 0.52
N MET A 221 -9.58 -1.38 1.56
CA MET A 221 -10.75 -0.50 1.56
C MET A 221 -10.37 0.89 2.06
N LEU A 222 -11.10 1.90 1.63
CA LEU A 222 -11.11 3.22 2.24
C LEU A 222 -11.97 3.18 3.50
N HIS A 223 -11.40 3.49 4.66
CA HIS A 223 -12.12 3.73 5.90
C HIS A 223 -12.58 5.17 5.93
N LEU A 224 -13.84 5.40 5.52
CA LEU A 224 -14.37 6.70 5.18
C LEU A 224 -14.89 7.44 6.43
N PRO A 225 -14.23 8.53 6.87
CA PRO A 225 -14.71 9.34 7.98
C PRO A 225 -16.09 9.95 7.70
N MET A 226 -17.02 9.74 8.61
CA MET A 226 -18.40 10.22 8.52
C MET A 226 -18.88 10.71 9.89
N ALA A 227 -19.67 11.78 9.90
CA ALA A 227 -20.16 12.42 11.09
C ALA A 227 -20.90 11.47 12.04
N SER A 228 -20.66 11.65 13.34
CA SER A 228 -21.18 10.80 14.41
C SER A 228 -21.86 11.60 15.52
N ASN A 229 -22.79 10.95 16.23
CA ASN A 229 -23.48 11.51 17.41
C ASN A 229 -22.65 11.53 18.69
N ALA A 230 -21.52 10.85 18.72
CA ALA A 230 -20.88 10.44 19.96
C ALA A 230 -20.06 11.53 20.67
N GLY A 231 -20.13 12.81 20.24
CA GLY A 231 -19.23 13.86 20.76
C GLY A 231 -17.77 13.50 20.52
N ALA A 232 -17.53 12.57 19.62
CA ALA A 232 -16.24 12.24 19.07
C ALA A 232 -15.65 13.51 18.45
N ARG A 233 -14.36 13.60 18.38
CA ARG A 233 -13.67 14.72 17.72
C ARG A 233 -14.21 14.78 16.30
N ASP A 234 -14.79 15.94 15.92
CA ASP A 234 -15.05 16.19 14.52
C ASP A 234 -13.75 15.92 13.78
N GLU A 235 -13.75 14.91 12.91
CA GLU A 235 -12.63 14.66 12.03
C GLU A 235 -12.40 15.93 11.22
N ALA A 236 -11.13 16.29 11.01
CA ALA A 236 -10.80 17.53 10.30
C ALA A 236 -11.39 17.55 8.89
N ILE A 237 -11.66 16.37 8.33
CA ILE A 237 -12.29 16.14 7.03
C ILE A 237 -13.18 14.91 7.15
N GLU A 238 -14.50 15.08 7.11
CA GLU A 238 -15.48 14.01 7.16
C GLU A 238 -16.69 14.31 6.28
N LEU A 239 -17.45 13.29 5.92
CA LEU A 239 -18.76 13.46 5.27
C LEU A 239 -19.84 13.65 6.32
N HIS A 240 -20.63 14.71 6.21
CA HIS A 240 -21.67 15.03 7.18
C HIS A 240 -23.01 15.42 6.51
N PRO A 241 -24.15 15.21 7.19
CA PRO A 241 -25.45 15.67 6.71
C PRO A 241 -25.45 17.15 6.37
N GLY A 242 -26.14 17.50 5.29
CA GLY A 242 -26.27 18.88 4.84
C GLY A 242 -25.15 19.40 3.93
N MET A 243 -24.14 18.61 3.64
CA MET A 243 -23.16 18.96 2.59
C MET A 243 -23.87 19.12 1.24
N ALA A 244 -23.33 20.02 0.40
CA ALA A 244 -23.76 20.11 -1.00
C ALA A 244 -23.16 18.93 -1.78
N SER A 245 -23.86 18.43 -2.81
CA SER A 245 -23.44 17.24 -3.59
C SER A 245 -22.02 17.39 -4.14
N ALA A 246 -21.66 18.58 -4.67
CA ALA A 246 -20.29 18.83 -5.15
C ALA A 246 -19.23 18.75 -4.03
N ALA A 247 -19.58 19.12 -2.79
CA ALA A 247 -18.67 19.02 -1.66
C ALA A 247 -18.54 17.57 -1.19
N VAL A 248 -19.61 16.75 -1.26
CA VAL A 248 -19.55 15.30 -1.00
C VAL A 248 -18.59 14.64 -1.99
N GLU A 249 -18.75 14.93 -3.28
CA GLU A 249 -17.89 14.40 -4.34
C GLU A 249 -16.42 14.80 -4.13
N GLU A 250 -16.14 16.11 -3.97
CA GLU A 250 -14.77 16.63 -3.79
C GLU A 250 -14.10 16.02 -2.54
N THR A 251 -14.83 15.92 -1.43
CA THR A 251 -14.32 15.36 -0.18
C THR A 251 -14.05 13.85 -0.32
N PHE A 252 -15.00 13.11 -0.88
CA PHE A 252 -14.84 11.67 -1.11
C PHE A 252 -13.67 11.36 -2.03
N GLU A 253 -13.55 12.03 -3.17
CA GLU A 253 -12.45 11.83 -4.13
C GLU A 253 -11.11 12.18 -3.48
N GLY A 254 -11.04 13.27 -2.73
CA GLY A 254 -9.83 13.65 -2.01
C GLY A 254 -9.38 12.61 -0.98
N MET A 255 -10.32 11.95 -0.31
CA MET A 255 -10.03 10.85 0.61
C MET A 255 -9.60 9.59 -0.14
N LEU A 256 -10.31 9.21 -1.20
CA LEU A 256 -10.02 8.03 -2.01
C LEU A 256 -8.63 8.09 -2.64
N ASP A 257 -8.20 9.26 -3.10
CA ASP A 257 -6.87 9.49 -3.68
C ASP A 257 -5.73 9.19 -2.72
N THR A 258 -5.97 9.21 -1.40
CA THR A 258 -4.95 8.92 -0.37
C THR A 258 -4.83 7.44 -0.04
N VAL A 259 -5.80 6.60 -0.46
CA VAL A 259 -5.83 5.17 -0.19
C VAL A 259 -5.77 4.39 -1.51
N PRO A 260 -4.59 4.21 -2.10
CA PRO A 260 -4.45 3.48 -3.35
C PRO A 260 -4.91 2.02 -3.22
N TYR A 261 -5.42 1.46 -4.32
CA TYR A 261 -5.95 0.09 -4.39
C TYR A 261 -7.20 -0.18 -3.56
N ALA A 262 -7.88 0.85 -3.06
CA ALA A 262 -9.18 0.64 -2.42
C ALA A 262 -10.15 -0.01 -3.42
N ALA A 263 -10.62 -1.21 -3.08
CA ALA A 263 -11.60 -1.95 -3.85
C ALA A 263 -13.03 -1.73 -3.33
N GLY A 264 -13.17 -1.09 -2.18
CA GLY A 264 -14.42 -0.79 -1.53
C GLY A 264 -14.25 0.25 -0.43
N VAL A 265 -15.34 0.55 0.23
CA VAL A 265 -15.45 1.56 1.28
C VAL A 265 -16.21 1.00 2.47
N ASN A 266 -15.82 1.34 3.69
CA ASN A 266 -16.68 1.23 4.86
C ASN A 266 -16.64 2.53 5.68
N ASN A 267 -17.67 2.78 6.47
CA ASN A 267 -17.74 3.97 7.30
C ASN A 267 -16.87 3.86 8.55
N HIS A 268 -16.00 4.87 8.77
CA HIS A 268 -15.42 5.18 10.07
C HIS A 268 -16.41 6.03 10.85
N GLU A 269 -16.71 5.62 12.10
CA GLU A 269 -17.81 6.23 12.87
C GLU A 269 -19.12 6.30 12.07
N GLY A 270 -19.67 7.49 11.82
CA GLY A 270 -20.77 7.69 10.87
C GLY A 270 -22.16 7.39 11.43
N SER A 271 -22.39 7.47 12.74
CA SER A 271 -23.73 7.22 13.31
C SER A 271 -24.77 8.26 12.87
N LEU A 272 -24.35 9.48 12.47
CA LEU A 272 -25.19 10.48 11.82
C LEU A 272 -25.18 10.32 10.31
N GLY A 273 -23.98 10.21 9.71
CA GLY A 273 -23.82 10.19 8.26
C GLY A 273 -24.52 9.01 7.61
N THR A 274 -24.36 7.78 8.15
CA THR A 274 -25.00 6.59 7.59
C THR A 274 -26.50 6.52 7.83
N ALA A 275 -27.04 7.33 8.76
CA ALA A 275 -28.47 7.47 8.99
C ALA A 275 -29.15 8.56 8.14
N ASP A 276 -28.36 9.41 7.48
CA ASP A 276 -28.86 10.46 6.60
C ASP A 276 -29.09 9.94 5.17
N GLN A 277 -30.37 9.78 4.80
CA GLN A 277 -30.74 9.24 3.48
C GLN A 277 -30.16 10.10 2.35
N LYS A 278 -30.21 11.43 2.48
CA LYS A 278 -29.75 12.34 1.43
C LYS A 278 -28.25 12.20 1.19
N LEU A 279 -27.44 12.16 2.27
CA LEU A 279 -26.00 11.97 2.15
C LEU A 279 -25.67 10.61 1.51
N MET A 280 -26.40 9.55 1.88
CA MET A 280 -26.20 8.23 1.28
C MET A 280 -26.62 8.20 -0.20
N ASP A 281 -27.70 8.87 -0.58
CA ASP A 281 -28.14 8.98 -1.96
C ASP A 281 -27.15 9.78 -2.84
N GLU A 282 -26.37 10.68 -2.25
CA GLU A 282 -25.30 11.42 -2.93
C GLU A 282 -24.00 10.63 -3.00
N LEU A 283 -23.65 9.86 -1.96
CA LEU A 283 -22.41 9.12 -1.89
C LEU A 283 -22.42 7.83 -2.76
N MET A 284 -23.52 7.07 -2.71
CA MET A 284 -23.52 5.73 -3.34
C MET A 284 -23.37 5.74 -4.86
N PRO A 285 -23.89 6.72 -5.63
CA PRO A 285 -23.57 6.83 -7.06
C PRO A 285 -22.09 7.01 -7.34
N LEU A 286 -21.34 7.75 -6.50
CA LEU A 286 -19.89 7.92 -6.65
C LEU A 286 -19.16 6.58 -6.49
N LEU A 287 -19.58 5.75 -5.51
CA LEU A 287 -19.02 4.40 -5.36
C LEU A 287 -19.32 3.53 -6.58
N HIS A 288 -20.55 3.62 -7.10
CA HIS A 288 -20.94 2.87 -8.31
C HIS A 288 -20.07 3.24 -9.51
N GLU A 289 -19.86 4.52 -9.77
CA GLU A 289 -19.01 5.01 -10.87
C GLU A 289 -17.55 4.55 -10.75
N ARG A 290 -17.07 4.36 -9.53
CA ARG A 290 -15.71 3.88 -9.23
C ARG A 290 -15.62 2.35 -9.13
N ASN A 291 -16.74 1.61 -9.31
CA ASN A 291 -16.83 0.16 -9.09
C ASN A 291 -16.36 -0.28 -7.70
N LEU A 292 -16.67 0.51 -6.68
CA LEU A 292 -16.37 0.23 -5.29
C LEU A 292 -17.55 -0.47 -4.64
N PHE A 293 -17.30 -1.50 -3.81
CA PHE A 293 -18.31 -2.08 -2.94
C PHE A 293 -18.42 -1.30 -1.62
N PHE A 294 -19.50 -1.47 -0.89
CA PHE A 294 -19.71 -0.84 0.41
C PHE A 294 -19.90 -1.86 1.53
N ILE A 295 -19.23 -1.63 2.67
CA ILE A 295 -19.48 -2.38 3.90
C ILE A 295 -20.03 -1.44 4.95
N ASP A 296 -21.28 -1.66 5.34
CA ASP A 296 -21.90 -0.93 6.46
C ASP A 296 -21.32 -1.44 7.79
N SER A 297 -20.49 -0.62 8.46
CA SER A 297 -19.91 -0.93 9.77
C SER A 297 -20.95 -0.93 10.90
N ARG A 298 -22.18 -0.46 10.63
CA ARG A 298 -23.31 -0.47 11.56
C ARG A 298 -23.00 0.16 12.91
N THR A 299 -22.49 1.37 12.88
CA THR A 299 -22.26 2.20 14.08
C THR A 299 -23.54 2.74 14.69
N THR A 300 -24.64 2.64 13.94
CA THR A 300 -26.01 2.93 14.42
C THR A 300 -27.00 1.89 13.89
N ALA A 301 -28.06 1.64 14.67
CA ALA A 301 -29.16 0.81 14.20
C ALA A 301 -30.04 1.51 13.13
N ALA A 302 -29.97 2.85 13.07
CA ALA A 302 -30.75 3.69 12.14
C ALA A 302 -30.09 3.83 10.75
N THR A 303 -28.97 3.15 10.50
CA THR A 303 -28.27 3.22 9.20
C THR A 303 -29.20 2.86 8.05
N VAL A 304 -29.11 3.63 6.97
CA VAL A 304 -29.76 3.38 5.68
C VAL A 304 -28.75 3.01 4.58
N ALA A 305 -27.45 2.96 4.93
CA ALA A 305 -26.35 2.86 3.99
C ALA A 305 -26.41 1.63 3.09
N GLU A 306 -26.64 0.42 3.66
CA GLU A 306 -26.77 -0.82 2.86
C GLU A 306 -27.95 -0.75 1.87
N THR A 307 -29.08 -0.15 2.30
CA THR A 307 -30.25 0.01 1.45
C THR A 307 -29.99 1.01 0.32
N ALA A 308 -29.36 2.13 0.61
CA ALA A 308 -28.98 3.14 -0.38
C ALA A 308 -27.96 2.58 -1.37
N ALA A 309 -26.96 1.80 -0.89
CA ALA A 309 -25.99 1.13 -1.74
C ALA A 309 -26.67 0.22 -2.78
N HIS A 310 -27.56 -0.64 -2.34
CA HIS A 310 -28.32 -1.53 -3.24
C HIS A 310 -29.20 -0.75 -4.22
N ALA A 311 -29.83 0.35 -3.78
CA ALA A 311 -30.64 1.20 -4.65
C ALA A 311 -29.81 1.87 -5.75
N ALA A 312 -28.54 2.19 -5.48
CA ALA A 312 -27.61 2.76 -6.44
C ALA A 312 -26.87 1.68 -7.28
N GLY A 313 -27.14 0.40 -7.08
CA GLY A 313 -26.45 -0.71 -7.78
C GLY A 313 -25.04 -0.97 -7.25
N VAL A 314 -24.72 -0.53 -6.06
CA VAL A 314 -23.45 -0.82 -5.36
C VAL A 314 -23.59 -2.15 -4.63
N ALA A 315 -22.65 -3.06 -4.87
CA ALA A 315 -22.57 -4.30 -4.11
C ALA A 315 -22.27 -3.97 -2.63
N ALA A 316 -23.08 -4.46 -1.72
CA ALA A 316 -22.93 -4.12 -0.30
C ALA A 316 -23.10 -5.34 0.62
N ALA A 317 -22.52 -5.21 1.81
CA ALA A 317 -22.75 -6.09 2.95
C ALA A 317 -22.66 -5.27 4.24
N ARG A 318 -22.97 -5.92 5.36
CA ARG A 318 -22.92 -5.26 6.68
C ARG A 318 -22.18 -6.10 7.70
N ARG A 319 -21.66 -5.44 8.73
CA ARG A 319 -21.03 -6.09 9.88
C ARG A 319 -22.07 -6.95 10.65
N ASN A 320 -21.71 -8.20 10.88
CA ASN A 320 -22.47 -9.10 11.75
C ASN A 320 -21.92 -9.09 13.18
N VAL A 321 -20.60 -9.05 13.33
CA VAL A 321 -19.93 -9.14 14.63
C VAL A 321 -18.87 -8.03 14.75
N PHE A 322 -18.85 -7.37 15.91
CA PHE A 322 -17.77 -6.47 16.29
C PHE A 322 -16.84 -7.22 17.23
N LEU A 323 -15.55 -7.33 16.86
CA LEU A 323 -14.62 -8.22 17.54
C LEU A 323 -14.14 -7.67 18.87
N ASP A 324 -13.86 -6.38 18.93
CA ASP A 324 -13.05 -5.74 19.97
C ASP A 324 -13.67 -4.47 20.57
N ASP A 325 -15.01 -4.43 20.66
CA ASP A 325 -15.74 -3.43 21.45
C ASP A 325 -15.28 -3.44 22.91
N GLU A 326 -15.01 -4.62 23.46
CA GLU A 326 -14.26 -4.82 24.68
C GLU A 326 -12.85 -5.34 24.35
N GLN A 327 -11.83 -4.50 24.60
CA GLN A 327 -10.43 -4.78 24.25
C GLN A 327 -9.77 -5.76 25.24
N SER A 328 -10.31 -6.96 25.35
CA SER A 328 -9.70 -8.04 26.13
C SER A 328 -9.67 -9.34 25.32
N VAL A 329 -8.58 -10.10 25.45
CA VAL A 329 -8.41 -11.38 24.74
C VAL A 329 -9.61 -12.33 24.97
N PRO A 330 -10.15 -12.51 26.20
CA PRO A 330 -11.33 -13.36 26.41
C PRO A 330 -12.58 -12.85 25.69
N ALA A 331 -12.84 -11.54 25.69
CA ALA A 331 -14.00 -10.95 25.02
C ALA A 331 -13.89 -11.06 23.50
N ILE A 332 -12.72 -10.71 22.94
CA ILE A 332 -12.46 -10.83 21.50
C ILE A 332 -12.57 -12.28 21.03
N ARG A 333 -12.02 -13.23 21.80
CA ARG A 333 -12.15 -14.66 21.49
C ARG A 333 -13.61 -15.11 21.46
N LYS A 334 -14.44 -14.62 22.39
CA LYS A 334 -15.90 -14.89 22.41
C LYS A 334 -16.57 -14.33 21.16
N GLN A 335 -16.27 -13.09 20.76
CA GLN A 335 -16.82 -12.47 19.56
C GLN A 335 -16.38 -13.19 18.30
N PHE A 336 -15.11 -13.61 18.23
CA PHE A 336 -14.64 -14.39 17.09
C PHE A 336 -15.33 -15.76 16.99
N ALA A 337 -15.55 -16.42 18.13
CA ALA A 337 -16.33 -17.67 18.17
C ALA A 337 -17.77 -17.45 17.69
N LEU A 338 -18.40 -16.31 18.03
CA LEU A 338 -19.71 -15.91 17.52
C LEU A 338 -19.66 -15.71 15.99
N ALA A 339 -18.64 -15.07 15.46
CA ALA A 339 -18.48 -14.89 14.01
C ALA A 339 -18.37 -16.25 13.27
N ILE A 340 -17.63 -17.21 13.82
CA ILE A 340 -17.57 -18.59 13.29
C ILE A 340 -18.95 -19.25 13.35
N HIS A 341 -19.65 -19.11 14.47
CA HIS A 341 -21.00 -19.66 14.64
C HIS A 341 -21.97 -19.07 13.61
N ASP A 342 -22.00 -17.74 13.48
CA ASP A 342 -22.86 -17.03 12.52
C ASP A 342 -22.57 -17.44 11.07
N ALA A 343 -21.29 -17.56 10.72
CA ALA A 343 -20.89 -18.04 9.39
C ALA A 343 -21.47 -19.44 9.10
N ARG A 344 -21.42 -20.33 10.10
CA ARG A 344 -21.92 -21.70 9.95
C ARG A 344 -23.42 -21.80 9.87
N GLU A 345 -24.13 -21.03 10.67
CA GLU A 345 -25.60 -21.05 10.72
C GLU A 345 -26.23 -20.31 9.52
N LYS A 346 -25.64 -19.18 9.12
CA LYS A 346 -26.19 -18.29 8.08
C LYS A 346 -25.53 -18.47 6.71
N GLY A 347 -24.51 -19.33 6.59
CA GLY A 347 -23.73 -19.53 5.38
C GLY A 347 -22.61 -18.50 5.17
N SER A 348 -22.71 -17.33 5.82
CA SER A 348 -21.65 -16.32 5.82
C SER A 348 -21.77 -15.36 7.01
N ALA A 349 -20.64 -14.77 7.41
CA ALA A 349 -20.57 -13.67 8.36
C ALA A 349 -19.43 -12.71 8.02
N LEU A 350 -19.58 -11.43 8.39
CA LEU A 350 -18.56 -10.41 8.32
C LEU A 350 -18.30 -9.88 9.73
N ALA A 351 -17.04 -9.94 10.16
CA ALA A 351 -16.61 -9.40 11.43
C ALA A 351 -15.63 -8.24 11.20
N ILE A 352 -15.74 -7.21 12.04
CA ILE A 352 -14.86 -6.04 12.03
C ILE A 352 -14.14 -5.97 13.37
N GLY A 353 -12.86 -5.64 13.34
CA GLY A 353 -12.02 -5.32 14.49
C GLY A 353 -10.94 -4.33 14.12
N HIS A 354 -10.08 -3.97 15.08
CA HIS A 354 -9.02 -2.99 14.95
C HIS A 354 -7.64 -3.65 15.19
N PRO A 355 -6.53 -3.01 14.81
CA PRO A 355 -5.19 -3.62 14.90
C PRO A 355 -4.62 -3.57 16.32
N HIS A 356 -5.46 -3.76 17.34
CA HIS A 356 -5.04 -3.87 18.74
C HIS A 356 -4.24 -5.16 18.96
N THR A 357 -3.29 -5.11 19.89
CA THR A 357 -2.44 -6.26 20.23
C THR A 357 -3.28 -7.51 20.57
N GLU A 358 -4.34 -7.33 21.36
CA GLU A 358 -5.25 -8.40 21.79
C GLU A 358 -6.03 -8.97 20.62
N THR A 359 -6.46 -8.12 19.68
CA THR A 359 -7.16 -8.55 18.45
C THR A 359 -6.23 -9.37 17.58
N LEU A 360 -5.00 -8.91 17.34
CA LEU A 360 -4.01 -9.64 16.54
C LEU A 360 -3.61 -10.98 17.18
N GLU A 361 -3.52 -11.04 18.52
CA GLU A 361 -3.31 -12.28 19.26
C GLU A 361 -4.42 -13.29 18.98
N VAL A 362 -5.68 -12.87 19.15
CA VAL A 362 -6.85 -13.73 18.91
C VAL A 362 -6.97 -14.14 17.44
N LEU A 363 -6.67 -13.26 16.49
CA LEU A 363 -6.65 -13.61 15.07
C LEU A 363 -5.65 -14.73 14.78
N ASN A 364 -4.41 -14.62 15.29
CA ASN A 364 -3.41 -15.69 15.11
C ASN A 364 -3.85 -17.05 15.69
N GLU A 365 -4.60 -17.05 16.79
CA GLU A 365 -5.16 -18.25 17.42
C GLU A 365 -6.36 -18.81 16.66
N MET A 366 -7.31 -17.92 16.32
CA MET A 366 -8.66 -18.33 15.90
C MET A 366 -8.84 -18.50 14.39
N LEU A 367 -8.01 -17.87 13.56
CA LEU A 367 -8.09 -18.05 12.09
C LEU A 367 -7.82 -19.52 11.68
N PRO A 368 -6.75 -20.18 12.18
CA PRO A 368 -6.57 -21.61 11.94
C PRO A 368 -7.70 -22.48 12.49
N GLU A 369 -8.32 -22.07 13.61
CA GLU A 369 -9.45 -22.79 14.20
C GLU A 369 -10.70 -22.68 13.31
N ALA A 370 -11.00 -21.50 12.74
CA ALA A 370 -12.11 -21.31 11.81
C ALA A 370 -11.99 -22.28 10.62
N GLU A 371 -10.82 -22.40 10.03
CA GLU A 371 -10.57 -23.36 8.95
C GLU A 371 -10.77 -24.81 9.37
N ARG A 372 -10.26 -25.20 10.55
CA ARG A 372 -10.50 -26.56 11.10
C ARG A 372 -11.97 -26.85 11.33
N LYS A 373 -12.76 -25.83 11.67
CA LYS A 373 -14.24 -25.91 11.81
C LYS A 373 -14.98 -25.88 10.48
N GLY A 374 -14.25 -25.88 9.35
CA GLY A 374 -14.80 -25.94 8.01
C GLY A 374 -15.26 -24.59 7.46
N VAL A 375 -14.96 -23.48 8.13
CA VAL A 375 -15.25 -22.13 7.64
C VAL A 375 -14.15 -21.71 6.67
N ARG A 376 -14.55 -21.12 5.54
CA ARG A 376 -13.64 -20.53 4.56
C ARG A 376 -13.44 -19.06 4.86
N LEU A 377 -12.22 -18.63 5.06
CA LEU A 377 -11.87 -17.21 5.15
C LEU A 377 -11.88 -16.60 3.76
N VAL A 378 -12.49 -15.43 3.63
CA VAL A 378 -12.73 -14.74 2.35
C VAL A 378 -12.54 -13.23 2.53
N PHE A 379 -12.42 -12.49 1.43
CA PHE A 379 -12.42 -11.03 1.47
C PHE A 379 -13.85 -10.48 1.70
N ALA A 380 -13.94 -9.23 2.15
CA ALA A 380 -15.22 -8.56 2.37
C ALA A 380 -16.03 -8.47 1.06
N SER A 381 -15.37 -8.22 -0.08
CA SER A 381 -16.02 -8.20 -1.39
C SER A 381 -16.70 -9.51 -1.78
N ASP A 382 -16.23 -10.64 -1.27
CA ASP A 382 -16.85 -11.95 -1.56
C ASP A 382 -18.24 -12.08 -0.88
N LEU A 383 -18.54 -11.23 0.10
CA LEU A 383 -19.82 -11.19 0.81
C LEU A 383 -20.72 -10.04 0.34
N ALA A 384 -20.18 -8.98 -0.24
CA ALA A 384 -20.95 -7.89 -0.84
C ALA A 384 -21.73 -8.39 -2.07
N ARG A 385 -22.99 -8.01 -2.18
CA ARG A 385 -23.90 -8.47 -3.22
C ARG A 385 -24.71 -7.32 -3.79
#